data_81f11b2c831555873150c7e291fc2378
#
_entry.id   81f11b2c831555873150c7e291fc2378
#
_cell.length_a   1.000
_cell.length_b   1.000
_cell.length_c   1.000
_cell.angle_alpha   90.00
_cell.angle_beta   90.00
_cell.angle_gamma   90.00
#
_symmetry.space_group_name_H-M   'P 1'
#
loop_
_entity.id
_entity.type
_entity.pdbx_description
1 polymer ?
#
loop_
_entity_poly.entity_id
_entity_poly.type
_entity_poly.pdbx_seq_one_letter_code
_entity_poly.pdbx_strand_id
1 'polypeptide(L)'
;TELTRERYDAVFATSYGFKYAVKELARDFKDVKFYHCSGEFEWFEGLPNVTTYFAEFYQLYYLNGVAAGAVTETCRVGYVPAFLIPEVVRHVNAFALGAVHGARLMGKCGGGEKLEIYVTPPLKAWFAPDKARADAEYLVTKYNVDVIAFTEDTTAVLDVAESYQGKGVKVYSFSHYSDMYQYYLKKGRRLKAHLTGQIANWGPIYEYLLARLIAGAFVSEDIWARVGDFTPFRWRLPVEKSTAGKPEGAVYLAELNTEVIPAKAVAEIKRLYEDMKEMMFEPFTGPIRGYKIDFDGKPQEEPKLKVEAGQRLGRNELWYMDWFYEKIISPA
;
A
#
# COMPACT_ATOMS: atom_id res chain seq x y z
N THR A 1 -33.08 6.85 5.09
CA THR A 1 -31.85 7.31 4.44
C THR A 1 -32.11 7.60 2.97
N GLU A 2 -31.34 8.48 2.32
CA GLU A 2 -31.48 8.80 0.90
C GLU A 2 -31.39 7.55 0.01
N LEU A 3 -30.49 6.60 0.32
CA LEU A 3 -30.36 5.31 -0.38
C LEU A 3 -31.69 4.54 -0.53
N THR A 4 -32.61 4.72 0.39
CA THR A 4 -33.92 4.04 0.38
C THR A 4 -34.95 4.74 -0.47
N ARG A 5 -34.79 6.01 -0.74
CA ARG A 5 -35.75 6.83 -1.52
C ARG A 5 -35.53 6.74 -3.02
N GLU A 6 -34.28 6.52 -3.47
CA GLU A 6 -33.87 6.63 -4.87
C GLU A 6 -33.72 5.28 -5.61
N ARG A 7 -33.95 4.14 -4.96
CA ARG A 7 -33.88 2.77 -5.54
C ARG A 7 -32.57 2.48 -6.28
N TYR A 8 -31.45 2.53 -5.55
CA TYR A 8 -30.17 2.09 -6.08
C TYR A 8 -30.09 0.56 -6.14
N ASP A 9 -29.58 0.02 -7.26
CA ASP A 9 -29.31 -1.40 -7.42
C ASP A 9 -28.02 -1.83 -6.70
N ALA A 10 -27.06 -0.90 -6.57
CA ALA A 10 -25.75 -1.14 -5.97
C ALA A 10 -25.23 0.03 -5.14
N VAL A 11 -24.49 -0.28 -4.10
CA VAL A 11 -23.79 0.67 -3.25
C VAL A 11 -22.33 0.27 -3.10
N PHE A 12 -21.41 1.15 -3.49
CA PHE A 12 -19.99 0.99 -3.27
C PHE A 12 -19.55 1.75 -2.03
N ALA A 13 -19.22 1.03 -0.97
CA ALA A 13 -18.66 1.58 0.27
C ALA A 13 -17.13 1.55 0.17
N THR A 14 -16.53 2.68 -0.09
CA THR A 14 -15.15 2.82 -0.59
C THR A 14 -14.07 2.87 0.48
N SER A 15 -14.41 2.56 1.75
CA SER A 15 -13.44 2.58 2.85
C SER A 15 -13.82 1.64 3.98
N TYR A 16 -12.81 1.17 4.71
CA TYR A 16 -12.94 0.33 5.91
C TYR A 16 -13.96 0.86 6.93
N GLY A 17 -13.99 2.17 7.16
CA GLY A 17 -14.87 2.80 8.14
C GLY A 17 -16.38 2.62 7.89
N PHE A 18 -16.79 2.21 6.69
CA PHE A 18 -18.20 1.98 6.36
C PHE A 18 -18.74 0.61 6.75
N LYS A 19 -17.92 -0.30 7.28
CA LYS A 19 -18.28 -1.71 7.51
C LYS A 19 -19.53 -1.90 8.39
N TYR A 20 -19.70 -1.08 9.42
CA TYR A 20 -20.88 -1.16 10.30
C TYR A 20 -22.16 -0.74 9.56
N ALA A 21 -22.10 0.37 8.84
CA ALA A 21 -23.24 0.87 8.06
C ALA A 21 -23.62 -0.12 6.94
N VAL A 22 -22.65 -0.70 6.24
CA VAL A 22 -22.92 -1.73 5.22
C VAL A 22 -23.60 -2.95 5.84
N LYS A 23 -23.14 -3.43 7.01
CA LYS A 23 -23.72 -4.58 7.68
C LYS A 23 -25.19 -4.35 8.09
N GLU A 24 -25.52 -3.18 8.58
CA GLU A 24 -26.89 -2.80 8.93
C GLU A 24 -27.78 -2.67 7.68
N LEU A 25 -27.33 -1.88 6.70
CA LEU A 25 -28.12 -1.62 5.50
C LEU A 25 -28.34 -2.88 4.64
N ALA A 26 -27.34 -3.76 4.55
CA ALA A 26 -27.46 -5.00 3.78
C ALA A 26 -28.51 -5.98 4.38
N ARG A 27 -28.76 -5.93 5.69
CA ARG A 27 -29.83 -6.69 6.33
C ARG A 27 -31.23 -6.19 5.96
N ASP A 28 -31.36 -4.86 5.90
CA ASP A 28 -32.62 -4.19 5.66
C ASP A 28 -32.96 -4.13 4.15
N PHE A 29 -31.95 -4.03 3.28
CA PHE A 29 -32.07 -3.87 1.83
C PHE A 29 -31.52 -5.06 1.06
N LYS A 30 -32.20 -6.19 1.13
CA LYS A 30 -31.73 -7.47 0.56
C LYS A 30 -31.63 -7.47 -0.97
N ASP A 31 -32.39 -6.62 -1.65
CA ASP A 31 -32.37 -6.49 -3.11
C ASP A 31 -31.20 -5.63 -3.60
N VAL A 32 -30.69 -4.72 -2.76
CA VAL A 32 -29.54 -3.89 -3.06
C VAL A 32 -28.25 -4.68 -2.88
N LYS A 33 -27.30 -4.55 -3.81
CA LYS A 33 -25.98 -5.17 -3.73
C LYS A 33 -24.97 -4.19 -3.13
N PHE A 34 -24.26 -4.65 -2.11
CA PHE A 34 -23.25 -3.85 -1.41
C PHE A 34 -21.86 -4.34 -1.76
N TYR A 35 -20.99 -3.43 -2.14
CA TYR A 35 -19.58 -3.68 -2.41
C TYR A 35 -18.74 -2.89 -1.39
N HIS A 36 -18.09 -3.61 -0.46
CA HIS A 36 -17.34 -2.99 0.63
C HIS A 36 -15.84 -3.11 0.42
N CYS A 37 -15.16 -1.97 0.39
CA CYS A 37 -13.71 -1.89 0.25
C CYS A 37 -13.01 -2.11 1.61
N SER A 38 -11.95 -2.95 1.62
CA SER A 38 -11.07 -3.13 2.80
C SER A 38 -11.74 -3.79 4.02
N GLY A 39 -12.90 -4.45 3.84
CA GLY A 39 -13.58 -5.17 4.92
C GLY A 39 -13.20 -6.65 4.99
N GLU A 40 -13.25 -7.21 6.19
CA GLU A 40 -13.17 -8.65 6.40
C GLU A 40 -14.45 -9.30 5.86
N PHE A 41 -14.33 -10.27 4.97
CA PHE A 41 -15.49 -10.95 4.37
C PHE A 41 -16.33 -11.69 5.41
N GLU A 42 -15.67 -12.29 6.38
CA GLU A 42 -16.30 -13.00 7.50
C GLU A 42 -17.18 -12.08 8.35
N TRP A 43 -16.88 -10.76 8.38
CA TRP A 43 -17.71 -9.77 9.05
C TRP A 43 -19.13 -9.70 8.48
N PHE A 44 -19.30 -10.06 7.21
CA PHE A 44 -20.57 -10.05 6.47
C PHE A 44 -21.19 -11.43 6.32
N GLU A 45 -20.76 -12.41 7.12
CA GLU A 45 -21.34 -13.74 7.09
C GLU A 45 -22.86 -13.70 7.24
N GLY A 46 -23.56 -14.48 6.41
CA GLY A 46 -25.03 -14.50 6.35
C GLY A 46 -25.68 -13.37 5.55
N LEU A 47 -24.90 -12.51 4.90
CA LEU A 47 -25.37 -11.42 4.03
C LEU A 47 -25.05 -11.72 2.54
N PRO A 48 -25.92 -12.44 1.82
CA PRO A 48 -25.63 -12.88 0.45
C PRO A 48 -25.61 -11.74 -0.58
N ASN A 49 -25.96 -10.54 -0.18
CA ASN A 49 -25.95 -9.32 -1.00
C ASN A 49 -24.71 -8.42 -0.76
N VAL A 50 -23.69 -8.92 -0.04
CA VAL A 50 -22.43 -8.18 0.19
C VAL A 50 -21.28 -8.89 -0.51
N THR A 51 -20.46 -8.13 -1.21
CA THR A 51 -19.14 -8.51 -1.73
C THR A 51 -18.10 -7.62 -1.08
N THR A 52 -16.97 -8.18 -0.66
CA THR A 52 -15.81 -7.38 -0.24
C THR A 52 -14.80 -7.30 -1.38
N TYR A 53 -14.08 -6.18 -1.47
CA TYR A 53 -13.01 -6.01 -2.44
C TYR A 53 -11.88 -5.16 -1.86
N PHE A 54 -10.67 -5.45 -2.29
CA PHE A 54 -9.50 -4.66 -1.95
C PHE A 54 -8.42 -4.76 -3.04
N ALA A 55 -7.79 -3.63 -3.33
CA ALA A 55 -6.58 -3.55 -4.15
C ALA A 55 -5.38 -3.56 -3.21
N GLU A 56 -4.58 -4.64 -3.23
CA GLU A 56 -3.53 -4.87 -2.24
C GLU A 56 -2.19 -4.29 -2.68
N PHE A 57 -1.56 -3.55 -1.79
CA PHE A 57 -0.38 -2.74 -2.10
C PHE A 57 0.93 -3.23 -1.50
N TYR A 58 0.95 -4.22 -0.59
CA TYR A 58 2.18 -4.62 0.09
C TYR A 58 3.32 -5.00 -0.87
N GLN A 59 2.98 -5.61 -2.02
CA GLN A 59 3.96 -5.95 -3.04
C GLN A 59 4.65 -4.70 -3.61
N LEU A 60 3.87 -3.65 -3.86
CA LEU A 60 4.39 -2.36 -4.34
C LEU A 60 5.15 -1.60 -3.25
N TYR A 61 4.71 -1.70 -1.98
CA TYR A 61 5.48 -1.17 -0.86
C TYR A 61 6.85 -1.84 -0.72
N TYR A 62 6.95 -3.13 -1.02
CA TYR A 62 8.25 -3.79 -1.10
C TYR A 62 9.15 -3.14 -2.17
N LEU A 63 8.61 -2.87 -3.35
CA LEU A 63 9.37 -2.22 -4.43
C LEU A 63 9.76 -0.77 -4.08
N ASN A 64 8.86 -0.03 -3.40
CA ASN A 64 9.21 1.28 -2.83
C ASN A 64 10.36 1.15 -1.82
N GLY A 65 10.33 0.12 -0.99
CA GLY A 65 11.43 -0.21 -0.09
C GLY A 65 12.74 -0.46 -0.83
N VAL A 66 12.73 -1.25 -1.91
CA VAL A 66 13.93 -1.48 -2.74
C VAL A 66 14.49 -0.16 -3.26
N ALA A 67 13.64 0.75 -3.73
CA ALA A 67 14.07 2.09 -4.13
C ALA A 67 14.66 2.86 -2.95
N ALA A 68 14.00 2.86 -1.78
CA ALA A 68 14.48 3.53 -0.56
C ALA A 68 15.86 3.06 -0.13
N GLY A 69 16.06 1.75 0.01
CA GLY A 69 17.34 1.17 0.39
C GLY A 69 18.45 1.40 -0.63
N ALA A 70 18.08 1.51 -1.91
CA ALA A 70 19.04 1.80 -2.97
C ALA A 70 19.51 3.26 -2.97
N VAL A 71 18.63 4.22 -2.61
CA VAL A 71 18.98 5.65 -2.67
C VAL A 71 19.48 6.21 -1.34
N THR A 72 19.06 5.65 -0.20
CA THR A 72 19.46 6.19 1.12
C THR A 72 20.98 6.41 1.22
N GLU A 73 21.37 7.57 1.75
CA GLU A 73 22.75 7.92 2.07
C GLU A 73 23.02 7.87 3.58
N THR A 74 21.98 8.04 4.39
CA THR A 74 22.07 8.04 5.86
C THR A 74 21.94 6.65 6.48
N CYS A 75 21.51 5.64 5.70
CA CYS A 75 21.09 4.33 6.18
C CYS A 75 19.91 4.41 7.16
N ARG A 76 19.08 5.43 7.03
CA ARG A 76 17.88 5.67 7.85
C ARG A 76 16.70 5.99 6.97
N VAL A 77 15.71 5.10 6.99
CA VAL A 77 14.46 5.28 6.28
C VAL A 77 13.31 5.36 7.27
N GLY A 78 12.22 6.02 6.89
CA GLY A 78 11.09 6.27 7.76
C GLY A 78 9.76 5.85 7.16
N TYR A 79 8.77 5.68 8.04
CA TYR A 79 7.39 5.41 7.65
C TYR A 79 6.42 6.18 8.57
N VAL A 80 5.44 6.86 7.97
CA VAL A 80 4.36 7.57 8.67
C VAL A 80 3.04 6.81 8.43
N PRO A 81 2.57 5.99 9.40
CA PRO A 81 1.35 5.20 9.25
C PRO A 81 0.11 5.99 9.66
N ALA A 82 -0.99 5.91 8.87
CA ALA A 82 -2.29 6.44 9.27
C ALA A 82 -2.85 5.70 10.48
N PHE A 83 -2.81 4.37 10.43
CA PHE A 83 -3.17 3.44 11.51
C PHE A 83 -2.17 2.29 11.53
N LEU A 84 -2.19 1.47 12.59
CA LEU A 84 -1.47 0.18 12.65
C LEU A 84 -2.47 -0.98 12.69
N ILE A 85 -3.42 -0.95 11.77
CA ILE A 85 -4.26 -2.10 11.44
C ILE A 85 -3.49 -3.08 10.54
N PRO A 86 -3.88 -4.36 10.44
CA PRO A 86 -3.14 -5.37 9.68
C PRO A 86 -2.76 -4.97 8.25
N GLU A 87 -3.63 -4.24 7.56
CA GLU A 87 -3.36 -3.68 6.22
C GLU A 87 -2.08 -2.84 6.22
N VAL A 88 -2.00 -1.86 7.11
CA VAL A 88 -0.86 -0.94 7.18
C VAL A 88 0.38 -1.63 7.75
N VAL A 89 0.22 -2.53 8.71
CA VAL A 89 1.32 -3.30 9.30
C VAL A 89 2.05 -4.11 8.21
N ARG A 90 1.33 -4.79 7.30
CA ARG A 90 1.98 -5.51 6.20
C ARG A 90 2.61 -4.58 5.16
N HIS A 91 2.07 -3.36 4.96
CA HIS A 91 2.70 -2.35 4.11
C HIS A 91 4.04 -1.88 4.69
N VAL A 92 4.07 -1.57 5.99
CA VAL A 92 5.29 -1.20 6.73
C VAL A 92 6.33 -2.30 6.65
N ASN A 93 5.94 -3.56 6.92
CA ASN A 93 6.83 -4.71 6.86
C ASN A 93 7.39 -4.94 5.45
N ALA A 94 6.54 -4.86 4.44
CA ALA A 94 6.97 -5.03 3.05
C ALA A 94 7.96 -3.94 2.63
N PHE A 95 7.68 -2.68 2.98
CA PHE A 95 8.62 -1.57 2.77
C PHE A 95 9.96 -1.82 3.46
N ALA A 96 9.94 -2.25 4.72
CA ALA A 96 11.14 -2.53 5.50
C ALA A 96 11.99 -3.67 4.89
N LEU A 97 11.36 -4.78 4.51
CA LEU A 97 12.03 -5.90 3.84
C LEU A 97 12.63 -5.46 2.50
N GLY A 98 11.89 -4.67 1.72
CA GLY A 98 12.36 -4.10 0.47
C GLY A 98 13.55 -3.16 0.67
N ALA A 99 13.53 -2.32 1.71
CA ALA A 99 14.62 -1.40 2.01
C ALA A 99 15.94 -2.14 2.35
N VAL A 100 15.83 -3.22 3.11
CA VAL A 100 16.99 -4.11 3.36
C VAL A 100 17.49 -4.74 2.06
N HIS A 101 16.58 -5.20 1.17
CA HIS A 101 16.95 -5.73 -0.13
C HIS A 101 17.69 -4.68 -0.99
N GLY A 102 17.13 -3.47 -1.12
CA GLY A 102 17.73 -2.42 -1.91
C GLY A 102 19.11 -1.99 -1.41
N ALA A 103 19.27 -1.86 -0.09
CA ALA A 103 20.56 -1.57 0.54
C ALA A 103 21.59 -2.68 0.27
N ARG A 104 21.19 -3.95 0.39
CA ARG A 104 22.03 -5.12 0.08
C ARG A 104 22.43 -5.15 -1.39
N LEU A 105 21.49 -4.92 -2.30
CA LEU A 105 21.70 -4.89 -3.74
C LEU A 105 22.78 -3.88 -4.12
N MET A 106 22.80 -2.74 -3.45
CA MET A 106 23.74 -1.63 -3.67
C MET A 106 25.02 -1.72 -2.86
N GLY A 107 25.18 -2.71 -1.98
CA GLY A 107 26.31 -2.80 -1.06
C GLY A 107 26.34 -1.69 -0.02
N LYS A 108 25.19 -1.04 0.24
CA LYS A 108 25.06 0.04 1.23
C LYS A 108 24.70 -0.47 2.62
N CYS A 109 24.89 0.36 3.62
CA CYS A 109 24.44 0.11 4.99
C CYS A 109 24.90 -1.25 5.54
N GLY A 110 26.14 -1.65 5.23
CA GLY A 110 26.68 -2.95 5.63
C GLY A 110 25.91 -4.14 5.02
N GLY A 111 25.46 -4.01 3.77
CA GLY A 111 24.60 -5.01 3.12
C GLY A 111 23.19 -5.06 3.69
N GLY A 112 22.71 -3.95 4.23
CA GLY A 112 21.40 -3.81 4.88
C GLY A 112 21.41 -4.09 6.40
N GLU A 113 22.51 -4.60 6.96
CA GLU A 113 22.57 -4.91 8.41
C GLU A 113 22.52 -3.65 9.30
N LYS A 114 23.06 -2.55 8.81
CA LYS A 114 23.09 -1.25 9.52
C LYS A 114 21.95 -0.33 9.10
N LEU A 115 21.00 -0.80 8.31
CA LEU A 115 19.82 -0.02 7.94
C LEU A 115 18.87 0.07 9.13
N GLU A 116 18.53 1.30 9.52
CA GLU A 116 17.56 1.63 10.55
C GLU A 116 16.24 2.06 9.90
N ILE A 117 15.12 1.49 10.36
CA ILE A 117 13.80 1.73 9.79
C ILE A 117 12.90 2.28 10.90
N TYR A 118 12.63 3.59 10.86
CA TYR A 118 11.86 4.30 11.86
C TYR A 118 10.38 4.38 11.48
N VAL A 119 9.50 3.97 12.38
CA VAL A 119 8.04 4.08 12.19
C VAL A 119 7.50 5.02 13.26
N THR A 120 6.80 6.09 12.86
CA THR A 120 6.18 7.01 13.83
C THR A 120 4.97 6.34 14.49
N PRO A 121 4.50 6.83 15.66
CA PRO A 121 3.19 6.46 16.15
C PRO A 121 2.11 6.69 15.10
N PRO A 122 1.02 5.89 15.07
CA PRO A 122 -0.02 6.06 14.06
C PRO A 122 -0.74 7.41 14.21
N LEU A 123 -1.07 8.01 13.06
CA LEU A 123 -1.81 9.28 13.01
C LEU A 123 -3.23 9.17 13.61
N LYS A 124 -3.80 7.95 13.61
CA LYS A 124 -5.18 7.62 14.00
C LYS A 124 -6.23 8.30 13.12
N ALA A 125 -5.85 8.63 11.89
CA ALA A 125 -6.72 9.17 10.85
C ALA A 125 -6.13 8.87 9.47
N TRP A 126 -7.00 8.65 8.47
CA TRP A 126 -6.59 8.52 7.07
C TRP A 126 -6.24 9.88 6.45
N PHE A 127 -6.90 10.94 6.93
CA PHE A 127 -6.67 12.31 6.49
C PHE A 127 -6.22 13.16 7.68
N ALA A 128 -4.92 13.42 7.78
CA ALA A 128 -4.30 14.19 8.88
C ALA A 128 -3.04 14.94 8.40
N PRO A 129 -3.16 15.87 7.42
CA PRO A 129 -2.01 16.48 6.75
C PRO A 129 -1.04 17.20 7.69
N ASP A 130 -1.54 17.92 8.70
CA ASP A 130 -0.68 18.66 9.63
C ASP A 130 0.15 17.73 10.50
N LYS A 131 -0.46 16.64 10.96
CA LYS A 131 0.21 15.63 11.79
C LYS A 131 1.20 14.83 10.98
N ALA A 132 0.82 14.42 9.75
CA ALA A 132 1.71 13.73 8.83
C ALA A 132 2.94 14.57 8.46
N ARG A 133 2.74 15.87 8.27
CA ARG A 133 3.84 16.85 8.07
C ARG A 133 4.76 16.89 9.27
N ALA A 134 4.22 17.06 10.47
CA ALA A 134 5.00 17.13 11.71
C ALA A 134 5.81 15.85 11.93
N ASP A 135 5.21 14.68 11.72
CA ASP A 135 5.87 13.38 11.87
C ASP A 135 6.96 13.18 10.82
N ALA A 136 6.75 13.60 9.56
CA ALA A 136 7.79 13.57 8.54
C ALA A 136 8.96 14.49 8.86
N GLU A 137 8.69 15.72 9.30
CA GLU A 137 9.73 16.67 9.75
C GLU A 137 10.48 16.14 10.98
N TYR A 138 9.78 15.49 11.91
CA TYR A 138 10.40 14.85 13.08
C TYR A 138 11.36 13.73 12.66
N LEU A 139 10.97 12.85 11.73
CA LEU A 139 11.85 11.81 11.19
C LEU A 139 13.12 12.39 10.58
N VAL A 140 13.01 13.45 9.78
CA VAL A 140 14.17 14.09 9.15
C VAL A 140 15.07 14.76 10.18
N THR A 141 14.50 15.56 11.08
CA THR A 141 15.28 16.42 11.98
C THR A 141 15.86 15.64 13.17
N LYS A 142 15.11 14.69 13.71
CA LYS A 142 15.50 13.94 14.91
C LYS A 142 16.34 12.72 14.58
N TYR A 143 15.96 11.98 13.54
CA TYR A 143 16.60 10.70 13.20
C TYR A 143 17.46 10.76 11.93
N ASN A 144 17.52 11.92 11.27
CA ASN A 144 18.25 12.08 10.02
C ASN A 144 17.80 11.08 8.94
N VAL A 145 16.49 10.83 8.88
CA VAL A 145 15.88 10.00 7.85
C VAL A 145 15.92 10.73 6.52
N ASP A 146 16.30 10.05 5.45
CA ASP A 146 16.41 10.63 4.10
C ASP A 146 15.45 10.02 3.07
N VAL A 147 14.68 8.97 3.45
CA VAL A 147 13.60 8.44 2.61
C VAL A 147 12.39 8.10 3.48
N ILE A 148 11.21 8.62 3.15
CA ILE A 148 10.00 8.46 3.98
C ILE A 148 8.87 7.87 3.13
N ALA A 149 8.34 6.71 3.53
CA ALA A 149 7.07 6.17 3.05
C ALA A 149 5.92 6.51 4.01
N PHE A 150 4.70 6.38 3.57
CA PHE A 150 3.54 6.72 4.38
C PHE A 150 2.27 6.02 3.91
N THR A 151 1.26 6.05 4.77
CA THR A 151 -0.09 5.55 4.50
C THR A 151 -1.11 6.59 4.99
N GLU A 152 -1.11 7.76 4.39
CA GLU A 152 -2.01 8.87 4.71
C GLU A 152 -2.48 9.52 3.41
N ASP A 153 -3.76 9.92 3.34
CA ASP A 153 -4.45 10.25 2.08
C ASP A 153 -4.14 11.64 1.52
N THR A 154 -3.01 12.27 1.95
CA THR A 154 -2.61 13.57 1.41
C THR A 154 -1.19 13.56 0.86
N THR A 155 -0.78 14.67 0.26
CA THR A 155 0.60 14.87 -0.23
C THR A 155 1.57 15.34 0.86
N ALA A 156 1.13 15.45 2.12
CA ALA A 156 1.86 16.17 3.18
C ALA A 156 3.30 15.67 3.39
N VAL A 157 3.50 14.33 3.42
CA VAL A 157 4.84 13.74 3.59
C VAL A 157 5.72 14.00 2.36
N LEU A 158 5.16 13.84 1.16
CA LEU A 158 5.87 14.13 -0.10
C LEU A 158 6.22 15.62 -0.22
N ASP A 159 5.34 16.53 0.24
CA ASP A 159 5.58 17.97 0.27
C ASP A 159 6.71 18.34 1.24
N VAL A 160 6.83 17.65 2.39
CA VAL A 160 7.96 17.81 3.30
C VAL A 160 9.25 17.42 2.61
N ALA A 161 9.30 16.23 2.00
CA ALA A 161 10.48 15.78 1.28
C ALA A 161 10.89 16.78 0.17
N GLU A 162 9.94 17.28 -0.61
CA GLU A 162 10.17 18.27 -1.66
C GLU A 162 10.67 19.61 -1.09
N SER A 163 10.16 20.02 0.08
CA SER A 163 10.64 21.22 0.79
C SER A 163 12.12 21.12 1.18
N TYR A 164 12.56 19.94 1.63
CA TYR A 164 13.98 19.69 1.94
C TYR A 164 14.84 19.69 0.69
N GLN A 165 14.38 19.10 -0.42
CA GLN A 165 15.07 19.17 -1.71
C GLN A 165 15.25 20.63 -2.16
N GLY A 166 14.25 21.48 -1.94
CA GLY A 166 14.34 22.92 -2.19
C GLY A 166 15.40 23.65 -1.37
N LYS A 167 15.78 23.10 -0.21
CA LYS A 167 16.84 23.61 0.67
C LYS A 167 18.20 22.95 0.41
N GLY A 168 18.31 22.09 -0.61
CA GLY A 168 19.53 21.36 -0.94
C GLY A 168 19.80 20.13 -0.05
N VAL A 169 18.81 19.71 0.76
CA VAL A 169 18.89 18.50 1.60
C VAL A 169 18.17 17.38 0.89
N LYS A 170 18.85 16.27 0.65
CA LYS A 170 18.28 15.11 -0.06
C LYS A 170 17.33 14.36 0.87
N VAL A 171 16.03 14.56 0.69
CA VAL A 171 14.96 13.77 1.31
C VAL A 171 14.03 13.32 0.20
N TYR A 172 13.64 12.06 0.21
CA TYR A 172 12.80 11.45 -0.82
C TYR A 172 11.52 10.85 -0.23
N SER A 173 10.50 10.71 -1.08
CA SER A 173 9.25 10.08 -0.71
C SER A 173 8.56 9.48 -1.94
N PHE A 174 7.32 9.02 -1.76
CA PHE A 174 6.55 8.22 -2.70
C PHE A 174 5.18 8.83 -2.94
N SER A 175 4.49 8.38 -4.01
CA SER A 175 3.05 8.51 -4.13
C SER A 175 2.35 7.44 -3.29
N HIS A 176 1.19 7.75 -2.72
CA HIS A 176 0.34 6.83 -1.98
C HIS A 176 -1.04 6.76 -2.60
N TYR A 177 -1.46 5.56 -3.03
CA TYR A 177 -2.74 5.18 -3.65
C TYR A 177 -3.11 5.93 -4.92
N SER A 178 -2.82 7.21 -5.02
CA SER A 178 -3.02 8.04 -6.21
C SER A 178 -1.68 8.53 -6.76
N ASP A 179 -1.61 8.78 -8.07
CA ASP A 179 -0.40 9.27 -8.72
C ASP A 179 -0.19 10.76 -8.41
N MET A 180 0.39 11.02 -7.23
CA MET A 180 0.65 12.37 -6.73
C MET A 180 1.65 13.11 -7.61
N TYR A 181 2.60 12.38 -8.23
CA TYR A 181 3.56 12.99 -9.14
C TYR A 181 2.87 13.54 -10.39
N GLN A 182 1.97 12.77 -11.02
CA GLN A 182 1.18 13.24 -12.15
C GLN A 182 0.24 14.40 -11.79
N TYR A 183 -0.30 14.39 -10.56
CA TYR A 183 -1.07 15.52 -10.05
C TYR A 183 -0.24 16.82 -10.04
N TYR A 184 1.00 16.77 -9.57
CA TYR A 184 1.89 17.94 -9.56
C TYR A 184 2.37 18.32 -10.96
N LEU A 185 2.66 17.35 -11.83
CA LEU A 185 3.04 17.63 -13.22
C LEU A 185 1.92 18.40 -13.98
N LYS A 186 0.67 18.00 -13.78
CA LYS A 186 -0.51 18.72 -14.35
C LYS A 186 -0.62 20.16 -13.84
N LYS A 187 -0.05 20.47 -12.70
CA LYS A 187 0.07 21.82 -12.13
C LYS A 187 1.37 22.54 -12.49
N GLY A 188 2.14 21.99 -13.43
CA GLY A 188 3.40 22.57 -13.89
C GLY A 188 4.57 22.42 -12.88
N ARG A 189 4.44 21.53 -11.89
CA ARG A 189 5.49 21.26 -10.89
C ARG A 189 6.10 19.88 -11.08
N ARG A 190 7.41 19.82 -11.33
CA ARG A 190 8.17 18.57 -11.33
C ARG A 190 8.80 18.38 -9.95
N LEU A 191 8.42 17.32 -9.25
CA LEU A 191 8.95 17.01 -7.93
C LEU A 191 10.31 16.31 -8.05
N LYS A 192 11.28 16.78 -7.27
CA LYS A 192 12.62 16.16 -7.15
C LYS A 192 12.65 15.05 -6.11
N ALA A 193 11.79 15.17 -5.09
CA ALA A 193 11.72 14.23 -3.98
C ALA A 193 11.01 12.92 -4.30
N HIS A 194 10.20 12.87 -5.37
CA HIS A 194 9.40 11.71 -5.72
C HIS A 194 10.27 10.60 -6.31
N LEU A 195 10.21 9.39 -5.76
CA LEU A 195 10.93 8.21 -6.28
C LEU A 195 10.05 7.33 -7.18
N THR A 196 8.91 6.96 -6.70
CA THR A 196 7.86 6.13 -7.34
C THR A 196 6.65 6.07 -6.40
N GLY A 197 5.76 5.08 -6.52
CA GLY A 197 4.65 4.90 -5.59
C GLY A 197 3.76 3.73 -5.95
N GLN A 198 2.91 3.34 -5.04
CA GLN A 198 1.87 2.33 -5.23
C GLN A 198 0.56 3.02 -5.60
N ILE A 199 0.00 2.63 -6.74
CA ILE A 199 -1.18 3.28 -7.30
C ILE A 199 -2.35 2.31 -7.37
N ALA A 200 -3.50 2.75 -6.83
CA ALA A 200 -4.78 2.05 -6.97
C ALA A 200 -5.41 2.33 -8.32
N ASN A 201 -5.83 1.29 -9.00
CA ASN A 201 -6.62 1.35 -10.22
C ASN A 201 -7.94 0.60 -9.99
N TRP A 202 -8.88 1.23 -9.33
CA TRP A 202 -10.15 0.63 -8.94
C TRP A 202 -11.07 0.29 -10.12
N GLY A 203 -10.87 0.95 -11.27
CA GLY A 203 -11.71 0.78 -12.45
C GLY A 203 -11.93 -0.67 -12.88
N PRO A 204 -10.88 -1.50 -13.07
CA PRO A 204 -11.04 -2.90 -13.47
C PRO A 204 -11.86 -3.75 -12.48
N ILE A 205 -11.72 -3.49 -11.18
CA ILE A 205 -12.55 -4.16 -10.16
C ILE A 205 -14.01 -3.73 -10.30
N TYR A 206 -14.26 -2.43 -10.44
CA TYR A 206 -15.61 -1.91 -10.60
C TYR A 206 -16.27 -2.40 -11.90
N GLU A 207 -15.53 -2.43 -13.00
CA GLU A 207 -16.01 -2.98 -14.27
C GLU A 207 -16.42 -4.46 -14.11
N TYR A 208 -15.61 -5.27 -13.44
CA TYR A 208 -15.91 -6.67 -13.16
C TYR A 208 -17.20 -6.82 -12.34
N LEU A 209 -17.30 -6.09 -11.22
CA LEU A 209 -18.44 -6.15 -10.31
C LEU A 209 -19.74 -5.69 -10.98
N LEU A 210 -19.70 -4.57 -11.71
CA LEU A 210 -20.85 -4.01 -12.42
C LEU A 210 -21.26 -4.88 -13.60
N ALA A 211 -20.34 -5.43 -14.37
CA ALA A 211 -20.68 -6.34 -15.48
C ALA A 211 -21.43 -7.57 -14.98
N ARG A 212 -21.04 -8.16 -13.85
CA ARG A 212 -21.74 -9.28 -13.24
C ARG A 212 -23.11 -8.90 -12.70
N LEU A 213 -23.21 -7.72 -12.08
CA LEU A 213 -24.49 -7.19 -11.59
C LEU A 213 -25.48 -7.02 -12.76
N ILE A 214 -25.07 -6.35 -13.83
CA ILE A 214 -25.89 -6.10 -15.03
C ILE A 214 -26.32 -7.41 -15.70
N ALA A 215 -25.44 -8.41 -15.71
CA ALA A 215 -25.72 -9.73 -16.26
C ALA A 215 -26.64 -10.60 -15.35
N GLY A 216 -27.07 -10.09 -14.19
CA GLY A 216 -27.81 -10.88 -13.20
C GLY A 216 -27.01 -12.00 -12.53
N ALA A 217 -25.67 -11.94 -12.62
CA ALA A 217 -24.74 -12.95 -12.13
C ALA A 217 -24.00 -12.47 -10.86
N PHE A 218 -24.64 -11.68 -10.01
CA PHE A 218 -24.06 -11.27 -8.74
C PHE A 218 -23.74 -12.49 -7.86
N VAL A 219 -22.57 -12.47 -7.25
CA VAL A 219 -22.13 -13.45 -6.24
C VAL A 219 -21.53 -12.69 -5.07
N SER A 220 -21.88 -13.10 -3.86
CA SER A 220 -21.17 -12.65 -2.66
C SER A 220 -19.80 -13.32 -2.65
N GLU A 221 -18.75 -12.53 -2.82
CA GLU A 221 -17.38 -13.00 -2.93
C GLU A 221 -16.41 -12.03 -2.25
N ASP A 222 -15.20 -12.48 -2.04
CA ASP A 222 -14.14 -11.69 -1.47
C ASP A 222 -13.00 -11.53 -2.49
N ILE A 223 -12.83 -10.31 -2.96
CA ILE A 223 -11.84 -9.95 -3.97
C ILE A 223 -10.64 -9.29 -3.29
N TRP A 224 -9.49 -9.93 -3.40
CA TRP A 224 -8.22 -9.37 -2.96
C TRP A 224 -7.24 -9.33 -4.13
N ALA A 225 -7.26 -8.21 -4.84
CA ALA A 225 -6.49 -8.00 -6.06
C ALA A 225 -5.07 -7.53 -5.75
N ARG A 226 -4.08 -8.21 -6.33
CA ARG A 226 -2.65 -7.94 -6.21
C ARG A 226 -2.05 -7.50 -7.54
N VAL A 227 -0.74 -7.30 -7.56
CA VAL A 227 0.00 -7.02 -8.79
C VAL A 227 -0.25 -8.12 -9.81
N GLY A 228 -0.68 -7.74 -11.02
CA GLY A 228 -1.05 -8.65 -12.10
C GLY A 228 -2.53 -9.06 -12.14
N ASP A 229 -3.27 -8.92 -11.04
CA ASP A 229 -4.69 -9.21 -11.01
C ASP A 229 -5.50 -8.11 -11.74
N PHE A 230 -6.60 -8.51 -12.36
CA PHE A 230 -7.47 -7.60 -13.12
C PHE A 230 -6.78 -6.89 -14.31
N THR A 231 -5.71 -7.43 -14.82
CA THR A 231 -5.19 -7.00 -16.12
C THR A 231 -6.25 -7.26 -17.20
N PRO A 232 -6.38 -6.40 -18.23
CA PRO A 232 -7.38 -6.60 -19.27
C PRO A 232 -7.13 -7.91 -19.99
N PHE A 233 -8.05 -8.86 -19.87
CA PHE A 233 -8.06 -10.03 -20.72
C PHE A 233 -8.51 -9.64 -22.13
N ARG A 234 -7.85 -10.14 -23.15
CA ARG A 234 -8.13 -9.84 -24.57
C ARG A 234 -9.56 -10.15 -25.01
N TRP A 235 -10.34 -10.88 -24.22
CA TRP A 235 -11.75 -11.23 -24.51
C TRP A 235 -12.76 -10.28 -23.82
N ARG A 236 -12.29 -9.38 -22.96
CA ARG A 236 -13.14 -8.32 -22.38
C ARG A 236 -13.28 -7.18 -23.39
N LEU A 237 -14.20 -6.30 -23.13
CA LEU A 237 -14.49 -5.11 -23.94
C LEU A 237 -13.22 -4.55 -24.61
N PRO A 238 -13.29 -4.13 -25.89
CA PRO A 238 -12.14 -3.56 -26.57
C PRO A 238 -11.43 -2.57 -25.65
N VAL A 239 -10.13 -2.79 -25.44
CA VAL A 239 -9.28 -1.99 -24.54
C VAL A 239 -9.41 -0.48 -24.80
N GLU A 240 -9.72 -0.12 -26.05
CA GLU A 240 -9.98 1.24 -26.52
C GLU A 240 -11.19 1.92 -25.88
N LYS A 241 -12.07 1.14 -25.23
CA LYS A 241 -13.28 1.64 -24.54
C LYS A 241 -13.24 1.45 -23.03
N SER A 242 -12.15 0.88 -22.48
CA SER A 242 -11.97 0.80 -21.03
C SER A 242 -11.72 2.20 -20.49
N THR A 243 -12.64 2.69 -19.71
CA THR A 243 -12.50 3.97 -18.98
C THR A 243 -11.51 3.88 -17.83
N ALA A 244 -11.04 2.67 -17.50
CA ALA A 244 -10.10 2.39 -16.43
C ALA A 244 -8.67 2.88 -16.69
N GLY A 245 -8.41 3.42 -17.86
CA GLY A 245 -7.29 4.31 -18.17
C GLY A 245 -5.91 3.70 -18.23
N LYS A 246 -5.65 2.50 -17.65
CA LYS A 246 -4.34 1.86 -17.70
C LYS A 246 -4.46 0.33 -17.70
N PRO A 247 -3.65 -0.37 -18.52
CA PRO A 247 -3.71 -1.81 -18.67
C PRO A 247 -3.02 -2.61 -17.54
N GLU A 248 -2.56 -1.96 -16.48
CA GLU A 248 -1.73 -2.57 -15.45
C GLU A 248 -2.47 -3.40 -14.42
N GLY A 249 -3.81 -3.47 -14.48
CA GLY A 249 -4.64 -4.21 -13.51
C GLY A 249 -5.08 -3.36 -12.33
N ALA A 250 -5.44 -4.01 -11.20
CA ALA A 250 -6.02 -3.34 -10.03
C ALA A 250 -5.02 -2.44 -9.28
N VAL A 251 -3.74 -2.76 -9.33
CA VAL A 251 -2.65 -1.99 -8.72
C VAL A 251 -1.46 -1.92 -9.68
N TYR A 252 -0.74 -0.81 -9.66
CA TYR A 252 0.47 -0.66 -10.45
C TYR A 252 1.49 0.27 -9.79
N LEU A 253 2.75 0.13 -10.20
CA LEU A 253 3.86 0.96 -9.74
C LEU A 253 3.85 2.28 -10.54
N ALA A 254 3.94 3.42 -9.85
CA ALA A 254 4.15 4.72 -10.48
C ALA A 254 5.50 4.77 -11.22
N GLU A 255 5.65 5.74 -12.11
CA GLU A 255 6.90 5.96 -12.83
C GLU A 255 8.09 6.05 -11.87
N LEU A 256 9.16 5.31 -12.21
CA LEU A 256 10.41 5.30 -11.44
C LEU A 256 11.23 6.55 -11.76
N ASN A 257 11.68 7.26 -10.75
CA ASN A 257 12.62 8.38 -10.91
C ASN A 257 14.03 7.86 -11.23
N THR A 258 14.27 7.62 -12.52
CA THR A 258 15.56 7.10 -13.01
C THR A 258 16.72 8.11 -12.96
N GLU A 259 16.44 9.37 -12.63
CA GLU A 259 17.48 10.37 -12.36
C GLU A 259 18.12 10.18 -10.98
N VAL A 260 17.38 9.58 -10.03
CA VAL A 260 17.78 9.38 -8.64
C VAL A 260 18.03 7.91 -8.31
N ILE A 261 17.12 7.02 -8.74
CA ILE A 261 17.23 5.58 -8.45
C ILE A 261 18.32 4.98 -9.36
N PRO A 262 19.37 4.35 -8.79
CA PRO A 262 20.45 3.75 -9.59
C PRO A 262 19.94 2.73 -10.60
N ALA A 263 20.51 2.68 -11.78
CA ALA A 263 20.08 1.79 -12.88
C ALA A 263 19.98 0.31 -12.46
N LYS A 264 20.90 -0.16 -11.61
CA LYS A 264 20.86 -1.53 -11.06
C LYS A 264 19.60 -1.77 -10.22
N ALA A 265 19.19 -0.80 -9.41
CA ALA A 265 17.96 -0.89 -8.60
C ALA A 265 16.70 -0.78 -9.48
N VAL A 266 16.72 0.10 -10.49
CA VAL A 266 15.63 0.18 -11.47
C VAL A 266 15.42 -1.17 -12.18
N ALA A 267 16.50 -1.83 -12.61
CA ALA A 267 16.43 -3.15 -13.26
C ALA A 267 15.85 -4.20 -12.30
N GLU A 268 16.29 -4.22 -11.06
CA GLU A 268 15.79 -5.16 -10.03
C GLU A 268 14.32 -4.92 -9.71
N ILE A 269 13.91 -3.66 -9.52
CA ILE A 269 12.49 -3.31 -9.26
C ILE A 269 11.61 -3.80 -10.42
N LYS A 270 12.01 -3.57 -11.67
CA LYS A 270 11.26 -4.03 -12.84
C LYS A 270 11.19 -5.55 -12.90
N ARG A 271 12.30 -6.26 -12.65
CA ARG A 271 12.33 -7.72 -12.59
C ARG A 271 11.38 -8.26 -11.51
N LEU A 272 11.47 -7.74 -10.31
CA LEU A 272 10.60 -8.15 -9.18
C LEU A 272 9.13 -7.87 -9.48
N TYR A 273 8.82 -6.74 -10.12
CA TYR A 273 7.45 -6.39 -10.50
C TYR A 273 6.85 -7.41 -11.48
N GLU A 274 7.63 -7.85 -12.49
CA GLU A 274 7.20 -8.92 -13.39
C GLU A 274 7.10 -10.28 -12.68
N ASP A 275 8.05 -10.62 -11.81
CA ASP A 275 8.00 -11.84 -11.01
C ASP A 275 6.78 -11.89 -10.08
N MET A 276 6.34 -10.74 -9.54
CA MET A 276 5.12 -10.63 -8.73
C MET A 276 3.86 -10.89 -9.58
N LYS A 277 3.80 -10.37 -10.82
CA LYS A 277 2.69 -10.65 -11.76
C LYS A 277 2.53 -12.14 -12.04
N GLU A 278 3.64 -12.83 -12.19
CA GLU A 278 3.69 -14.27 -12.46
C GLU A 278 3.66 -15.13 -11.18
N MET A 279 3.46 -14.52 -10.01
CA MET A 279 3.49 -15.19 -8.68
C MET A 279 4.82 -15.93 -8.39
N MET A 280 5.89 -15.55 -9.07
CA MET A 280 7.22 -16.13 -8.87
C MET A 280 7.94 -15.55 -7.66
N PHE A 281 7.62 -14.31 -7.28
CA PHE A 281 8.17 -13.63 -6.12
C PHE A 281 7.08 -13.20 -5.15
N GLU A 282 7.32 -13.44 -3.85
CA GLU A 282 6.46 -13.02 -2.74
C GLU A 282 7.32 -12.36 -1.66
N PRO A 283 7.06 -11.08 -1.30
CA PRO A 283 7.82 -10.36 -0.28
C PRO A 283 7.91 -11.08 1.06
N PHE A 284 6.83 -11.71 1.49
CA PHE A 284 6.76 -12.43 2.76
C PHE A 284 7.15 -13.91 2.60
N THR A 285 8.32 -14.14 2.00
CA THR A 285 8.97 -15.44 1.93
C THR A 285 10.10 -15.49 2.97
N GLY A 286 10.03 -16.48 3.88
CA GLY A 286 10.96 -16.60 5.00
C GLY A 286 12.38 -17.06 4.63
N PRO A 287 13.31 -16.95 5.59
CA PRO A 287 13.06 -16.70 7.01
C PRO A 287 12.85 -15.21 7.33
N ILE A 288 11.82 -14.88 8.12
CA ILE A 288 11.57 -13.52 8.60
C ILE A 288 11.39 -13.56 10.12
N ARG A 289 12.11 -12.73 10.83
CA ARG A 289 11.97 -12.53 12.28
C ARG A 289 11.22 -11.22 12.55
N GLY A 290 10.47 -11.20 13.64
CA GLY A 290 9.68 -10.03 14.01
C GLY A 290 9.11 -10.16 15.41
N TYR A 291 8.44 -9.11 15.86
CA TYR A 291 7.82 -9.01 17.17
C TYR A 291 6.38 -8.53 17.07
N LYS A 292 5.52 -9.08 17.92
CA LYS A 292 4.12 -8.64 18.01
C LYS A 292 4.05 -7.19 18.50
N ILE A 293 3.10 -6.43 17.97
CA ILE A 293 2.86 -5.03 18.35
C ILE A 293 1.43 -4.83 18.84
N ASP A 294 1.22 -3.76 19.61
CA ASP A 294 -0.10 -3.22 19.86
C ASP A 294 -0.53 -2.22 18.77
N PHE A 295 -1.72 -1.64 18.92
CA PHE A 295 -2.27 -0.68 17.96
C PHE A 295 -1.51 0.67 17.89
N ASP A 296 -0.63 0.94 18.87
CA ASP A 296 0.26 2.11 18.87
C ASP A 296 1.67 1.77 18.35
N GLY A 297 1.91 0.50 17.95
CA GLY A 297 3.17 0.03 17.40
C GLY A 297 4.20 -0.40 18.45
N LYS A 298 3.81 -0.47 19.73
CA LYS A 298 4.74 -0.85 20.80
C LYS A 298 4.97 -2.35 20.81
N PRO A 299 6.24 -2.79 20.93
CA PRO A 299 6.58 -4.20 21.04
C PRO A 299 5.88 -4.87 22.24
N GLN A 300 5.31 -6.04 22.00
CA GLN A 300 4.65 -6.88 23.00
C GLN A 300 5.45 -8.15 23.32
N GLU A 301 6.52 -8.42 22.59
CA GLU A 301 7.39 -9.57 22.73
C GLU A 301 8.77 -9.30 22.14
N GLU A 302 9.77 -10.09 22.48
CA GLU A 302 11.06 -10.08 21.83
C GLU A 302 10.96 -10.65 20.39
N PRO A 303 11.85 -10.24 19.47
CA PRO A 303 11.85 -10.76 18.09
C PRO A 303 12.03 -12.27 18.03
N LYS A 304 11.11 -12.94 17.35
CA LYS A 304 11.15 -14.38 17.08
C LYS A 304 10.88 -14.68 15.60
N LEU A 305 11.11 -15.91 15.19
CA LEU A 305 10.80 -16.36 13.85
C LEU A 305 9.28 -16.29 13.61
N LYS A 306 8.88 -15.54 12.57
CA LYS A 306 7.49 -15.35 12.14
C LYS A 306 7.17 -16.11 10.85
N VAL A 307 8.18 -16.28 9.99
CA VAL A 307 8.05 -17.00 8.72
C VAL A 307 9.23 -17.93 8.58
N GLU A 308 8.99 -19.22 8.46
CA GLU A 308 10.02 -20.24 8.31
C GLU A 308 10.76 -20.12 6.97
N ALA A 309 11.98 -20.67 6.90
CA ALA A 309 12.76 -20.65 5.68
C ALA A 309 12.02 -21.33 4.51
N GLY A 310 11.83 -20.61 3.43
CA GLY A 310 11.11 -21.06 2.23
C GLY A 310 9.58 -21.07 2.36
N GLN A 311 9.03 -20.79 3.53
CA GLN A 311 7.59 -20.58 3.70
C GLN A 311 7.18 -19.24 3.05
N ARG A 312 6.03 -19.25 2.39
CA ARG A 312 5.33 -18.03 1.94
C ARG A 312 4.10 -17.84 2.82
N LEU A 313 3.88 -16.62 3.31
CA LEU A 313 2.66 -16.32 4.06
C LEU A 313 1.44 -16.43 3.15
N GLY A 314 0.42 -17.12 3.64
CA GLY A 314 -0.88 -17.22 3.01
C GLY A 314 -1.73 -15.97 3.23
N ARG A 315 -2.88 -15.91 2.54
CA ARG A 315 -3.78 -14.77 2.60
C ARG A 315 -4.19 -14.41 4.02
N ASN A 316 -4.59 -15.39 4.83
CA ASN A 316 -5.04 -15.15 6.21
C ASN A 316 -3.93 -14.60 7.10
N GLU A 317 -2.72 -15.12 6.97
CA GLU A 317 -1.56 -14.64 7.74
C GLU A 317 -1.20 -13.19 7.36
N LEU A 318 -1.33 -12.84 6.08
CA LEU A 318 -1.15 -11.46 5.60
C LEU A 318 -2.30 -10.56 6.04
N TRP A 319 -3.54 -11.05 5.97
CA TRP A 319 -4.75 -10.29 6.29
C TRP A 319 -4.86 -9.92 7.76
N TYR A 320 -4.34 -10.77 8.67
CA TYR A 320 -4.37 -10.58 10.12
C TYR A 320 -3.00 -10.25 10.72
N MET A 321 -2.06 -9.72 9.93
CA MET A 321 -0.70 -9.41 10.39
C MET A 321 -0.69 -8.38 11.52
N ASP A 322 -0.12 -8.78 12.69
CA ASP A 322 -0.07 -8.00 13.93
C ASP A 322 1.34 -7.86 14.51
N TRP A 323 2.37 -7.97 13.66
CA TRP A 323 3.78 -7.96 14.05
C TRP A 323 4.61 -7.08 13.11
N PHE A 324 5.70 -6.50 13.66
CA PHE A 324 6.71 -5.78 12.89
C PHE A 324 7.93 -6.66 12.63
N TYR A 325 8.54 -6.47 11.47
CA TYR A 325 9.86 -7.01 11.13
C TYR A 325 10.91 -6.51 12.13
N GLU A 326 11.84 -7.40 12.55
CA GLU A 326 12.78 -7.14 13.67
C GLU A 326 13.65 -5.88 13.51
N LYS A 327 13.88 -5.37 12.28
CA LYS A 327 14.65 -4.15 12.01
C LYS A 327 13.83 -2.86 12.10
N ILE A 328 12.54 -2.95 12.35
CA ILE A 328 11.68 -1.77 12.52
C ILE A 328 11.85 -1.22 13.93
N ILE A 329 12.11 0.09 14.00
CA ILE A 329 12.23 0.85 15.23
C ILE A 329 11.00 1.73 15.35
N SER A 330 10.16 1.48 16.35
CA SER A 330 9.04 2.35 16.66
C SER A 330 9.54 3.45 17.59
N PRO A 331 9.52 4.73 17.17
CA PRO A 331 9.90 5.83 18.05
C PRO A 331 8.90 5.91 19.20
N ALA A 332 9.43 6.09 20.42
CA ALA A 332 8.63 6.28 21.63
C ALA A 332 7.98 7.67 21.68
#